data_7e1cdf899cefc1e099477dd73f0c6d00
#
_entry.id   7e1cdf899cefc1e099477dd73f0c6d00
#
_cell.length_a   1.000
_cell.length_b   1.000
_cell.length_c   1.000
_cell.angle_alpha   90.00
_cell.angle_beta   90.00
_cell.angle_gamma   90.00
#
_symmetry.space_group_name_H-M   'P 1'
#
loop_
_entity.id
_entity.type
_entity.pdbx_description
1 polymer ?
#
loop_
_entity_poly.entity_id
_entity_poly.type
_entity_poly.pdbx_seq_one_letter_code
_entity_poly.pdbx_strand_id
1 'polypeptide(L)'
;MTPVVVVCAAALGATARLALGLLVRSWLALLVANTIGAAVLGYTLSADLSDGVVTVIGVGFCGALTTYSAFALEAHSLGWRRGSAYAALTIGCACGAASVGTTLISIGSVFSPLVGIR
;
A
#
# COMPACT_ATOMS: atom_id res chain seq x y z
N MET A 1 7.28 -20.05 -4.77
CA MET A 1 7.29 -19.49 -3.41
C MET A 1 6.46 -20.37 -2.51
N THR A 2 6.96 -20.66 -1.33
CA THR A 2 6.19 -21.44 -0.36
C THR A 2 5.09 -20.58 0.28
N PRO A 3 3.91 -21.15 0.56
CA PRO A 3 2.83 -20.43 1.24
C PRO A 3 3.26 -19.77 2.57
N VAL A 4 4.25 -20.36 3.23
CA VAL A 4 4.83 -19.84 4.49
C VAL A 4 5.41 -18.44 4.32
N VAL A 5 6.09 -18.16 3.22
CA VAL A 5 6.69 -16.83 2.95
C VAL A 5 5.59 -15.77 2.79
N VAL A 6 4.50 -16.12 2.11
CA VAL A 6 3.34 -15.23 1.95
C VAL A 6 2.69 -14.93 3.30
N VAL A 7 2.52 -15.96 4.14
CA VAL A 7 1.97 -15.82 5.49
C VAL A 7 2.86 -14.95 6.38
N CYS A 8 4.18 -15.12 6.33
CA CYS A 8 5.13 -14.27 7.06
C CYS A 8 5.04 -12.80 6.60
N ALA A 9 4.97 -12.57 5.29
CA ALA A 9 4.81 -11.23 4.75
C ALA A 9 3.47 -10.60 5.19
N ALA A 10 2.39 -11.38 5.19
CA ALA A 10 1.09 -10.94 5.69
C ALA A 10 1.13 -10.61 7.19
N ALA A 11 1.82 -11.42 7.99
CA ALA A 11 2.00 -11.15 9.41
C ALA A 11 2.75 -9.82 9.66
N LEU A 12 3.78 -9.52 8.88
CA LEU A 12 4.50 -8.25 8.92
C LEU A 12 3.59 -7.07 8.54
N GLY A 13 2.81 -7.19 7.46
CA GLY A 13 1.84 -6.17 7.05
C GLY A 13 0.78 -5.89 8.12
N ALA A 14 0.20 -6.94 8.70
CA ALA A 14 -0.79 -6.83 9.77
C ALA A 14 -0.19 -6.20 11.04
N THR A 15 1.03 -6.57 11.41
CA THR A 15 1.75 -6.00 12.57
C THR A 15 2.05 -4.51 12.34
N ALA A 16 2.49 -4.13 11.15
CA ALA A 16 2.74 -2.74 10.80
C ALA A 16 1.46 -1.90 10.89
N ARG A 17 0.32 -2.44 10.41
CA ARG A 17 -0.98 -1.77 10.54
C ARG A 17 -1.40 -1.60 12.00
N LEU A 18 -1.22 -2.64 12.83
CA LEU A 18 -1.51 -2.57 14.25
C LEU A 18 -0.64 -1.51 14.94
N ALA A 19 0.65 -1.50 14.67
CA ALA A 19 1.59 -0.52 15.21
C ALA A 19 1.17 0.91 14.86
N LEU A 20 0.78 1.18 13.60
CA LEU A 20 0.24 2.48 13.19
C LEU A 20 -1.01 2.86 14.01
N GLY A 21 -1.92 1.93 14.21
CA GLY A 21 -3.13 2.15 15.01
C GLY A 21 -2.87 2.46 16.48
N LEU A 22 -1.73 2.00 17.02
CA LEU A 22 -1.31 2.31 18.39
C LEU A 22 -0.58 3.65 18.51
N LEU A 23 0.05 4.13 17.44
CA LEU A 23 0.87 5.35 17.43
C LEU A 23 0.08 6.61 17.11
N VAL A 24 -0.97 6.50 16.28
CA VAL A 24 -1.74 7.65 15.80
C VAL A 24 -3.24 7.36 15.85
N ARG A 25 -4.06 8.40 15.64
CA ARG A 25 -5.53 8.24 15.59
C ARG A 25 -5.95 7.25 14.50
N SER A 26 -7.02 6.50 14.74
CA SER A 26 -7.48 5.42 13.85
C SER A 26 -7.66 5.85 12.39
N TRP A 27 -8.32 6.97 12.14
CA TRP A 27 -8.52 7.48 10.77
C TRP A 27 -7.20 7.81 10.05
N LEU A 28 -6.22 8.35 10.78
CA LEU A 28 -4.89 8.67 10.23
C LEU A 28 -4.07 7.40 10.00
N ALA A 29 -4.11 6.43 10.92
CA ALA A 29 -3.45 5.14 10.78
C ALA A 29 -3.93 4.40 9.53
N LEU A 30 -5.24 4.39 9.29
CA LEU A 30 -5.85 3.77 8.12
C LEU A 30 -5.49 4.51 6.82
N LEU A 31 -5.51 5.85 6.85
CA LEU A 31 -5.09 6.67 5.71
C LEU A 31 -3.64 6.35 5.32
N VAL A 32 -2.73 6.35 6.29
CA VAL A 32 -1.30 6.10 6.07
C VAL A 32 -1.07 4.66 5.61
N ALA A 33 -1.68 3.67 6.26
CA ALA A 33 -1.53 2.27 5.90
C ALA A 33 -2.01 1.99 4.47
N ASN A 34 -3.17 2.50 4.10
CA ASN A 34 -3.73 2.31 2.75
C ASN A 34 -2.90 3.06 1.69
N THR A 35 -2.40 4.25 2.00
CA THR A 35 -1.57 5.04 1.09
C THR A 35 -0.20 4.38 0.86
N ILE A 36 0.48 3.95 1.92
CA ILE A 36 1.77 3.25 1.82
C ILE A 36 1.60 1.92 1.09
N GLY A 37 0.58 1.14 1.45
CA GLY A 37 0.29 -0.13 0.77
C GLY A 37 0.02 0.04 -0.72
N ALA A 38 -0.71 1.09 -1.12
CA ALA A 38 -0.96 1.41 -2.52
C ALA A 38 0.31 1.83 -3.26
N ALA A 39 1.19 2.62 -2.63
CA ALA A 39 2.47 3.01 -3.22
C ALA A 39 3.39 1.81 -3.46
N VAL A 40 3.53 0.95 -2.44
CA VAL A 40 4.34 -0.28 -2.53
C VAL A 40 3.77 -1.23 -3.58
N LEU A 41 2.45 -1.38 -3.64
CA LEU A 41 1.79 -2.22 -4.64
C LEU A 41 2.02 -1.67 -6.06
N GLY A 42 1.84 -0.36 -6.27
CA GLY A 42 2.09 0.27 -7.56
C GLY A 42 3.53 0.10 -8.04
N TYR A 43 4.49 0.27 -7.13
CA TYR A 43 5.91 -0.01 -7.40
C TYR A 43 6.14 -1.48 -7.77
N THR A 44 5.61 -2.41 -6.96
CA THR A 44 5.81 -3.86 -7.14
C THR A 44 5.24 -4.36 -8.46
N LEU A 45 4.06 -3.87 -8.86
CA LEU A 45 3.41 -4.26 -10.12
C LEU A 45 4.11 -3.70 -11.37
N SER A 46 4.83 -2.60 -11.22
CA SER A 46 5.55 -1.95 -12.33
C SER A 46 7.01 -2.39 -12.44
N ALA A 47 7.56 -2.97 -11.38
CA ALA A 47 8.90 -3.53 -11.37
C ALA A 47 8.92 -4.88 -12.09
N ASP A 48 10.00 -5.16 -12.80
CA ASP A 48 10.21 -6.45 -13.47
C ASP A 48 10.62 -7.53 -12.44
N LEU A 49 9.66 -7.90 -11.60
CA LEU A 49 9.84 -8.88 -10.53
C LEU A 49 9.17 -10.21 -10.90
N SER A 50 9.68 -11.31 -10.36
CA SER A 50 9.03 -12.60 -10.54
C SER A 50 7.64 -12.64 -9.87
N ASP A 51 6.72 -13.42 -10.44
CA ASP A 51 5.35 -13.57 -9.93
C ASP A 51 5.31 -13.97 -8.45
N GLY A 52 6.28 -14.76 -8.01
CA GLY A 52 6.40 -15.16 -6.61
C GLY A 52 6.69 -13.96 -5.68
N VAL A 53 7.59 -13.07 -6.09
CA VAL A 53 7.91 -11.84 -5.32
C VAL A 53 6.72 -10.88 -5.32
N VAL A 54 6.06 -10.71 -6.46
CA VAL A 54 4.84 -9.89 -6.57
C VAL A 54 3.74 -10.44 -5.64
N THR A 55 3.58 -11.74 -5.56
CA THR A 55 2.60 -12.38 -4.66
C THR A 55 2.95 -12.15 -3.19
N VAL A 56 4.21 -12.30 -2.80
CA VAL A 56 4.64 -12.10 -1.41
C VAL A 56 4.45 -10.66 -0.97
N ILE A 57 4.90 -9.69 -1.76
CA ILE A 57 4.82 -8.27 -1.41
C ILE A 57 3.38 -7.75 -1.61
N GLY A 58 2.77 -8.00 -2.75
CA GLY A 58 1.45 -7.47 -3.10
C GLY A 58 0.33 -8.14 -2.31
N VAL A 59 0.19 -9.45 -2.42
CA VAL A 59 -0.90 -10.18 -1.75
C VAL A 59 -0.59 -10.36 -0.26
N GLY A 60 0.63 -10.74 0.10
CA GLY A 60 1.03 -10.96 1.48
C GLY A 60 1.10 -9.65 2.26
N PHE A 61 2.13 -8.86 2.04
CA PHE A 61 2.41 -7.65 2.83
C PHE A 61 1.38 -6.54 2.60
N CYS A 62 1.21 -6.08 1.36
CA CYS A 62 0.28 -4.98 1.06
C CYS A 62 -1.16 -5.36 1.34
N GLY A 63 -1.57 -6.59 1.02
CA GLY A 63 -2.92 -7.08 1.30
C GLY A 63 -3.27 -7.11 2.78
N ALA A 64 -2.29 -7.39 3.65
CA ALA A 64 -2.48 -7.38 5.11
C ALA A 64 -2.32 -5.98 5.73
N LEU A 65 -1.49 -5.12 5.13
CA LEU A 65 -1.29 -3.74 5.57
C LEU A 65 -2.52 -2.88 5.28
N THR A 66 -3.10 -2.99 4.08
CA THR A 66 -4.27 -2.24 3.66
C THR A 66 -5.56 -2.90 4.17
N THR A 67 -6.64 -2.12 4.32
CA THR A 67 -7.92 -2.64 4.75
C THR A 67 -9.07 -1.78 4.26
N TYR A 68 -10.01 -2.42 3.56
CA TYR A 68 -11.24 -1.77 3.13
C TYR A 68 -12.29 -1.75 4.25
N SER A 69 -12.44 -2.83 4.99
CA SER A 69 -13.47 -2.96 6.03
C SER A 69 -13.29 -1.96 7.17
N ALA A 70 -12.06 -1.83 7.69
CA ALA A 70 -11.76 -0.84 8.71
C ALA A 70 -11.91 0.60 8.19
N PHE A 71 -11.49 0.86 6.95
CA PHE A 71 -11.73 2.13 6.26
C PHE A 71 -13.22 2.47 6.16
N ALA A 72 -14.06 1.52 5.74
CA ALA A 72 -15.49 1.73 5.61
C ALA A 72 -16.16 2.01 6.97
N LEU A 73 -15.77 1.27 8.01
CA LEU A 73 -16.27 1.50 9.37
C LEU A 73 -15.86 2.86 9.91
N GLU A 74 -14.62 3.27 9.70
CA GLU A 74 -14.12 4.59 10.12
C GLU A 74 -14.86 5.71 9.39
N ALA A 75 -15.03 5.61 8.08
CA ALA A 75 -15.78 6.57 7.28
C ALA A 75 -17.24 6.69 7.76
N HIS A 76 -17.87 5.57 8.11
CA HIS A 76 -19.22 5.56 8.65
C HIS A 76 -19.29 6.22 10.03
N SER A 77 -18.32 5.94 10.91
CA SER A 77 -18.28 6.50 12.28
C SER A 77 -18.08 8.01 12.31
N LEU A 78 -17.41 8.59 11.31
CA LEU A 78 -17.19 10.02 11.18
C LEU A 78 -18.44 10.80 10.74
N GLY A 79 -19.50 10.11 10.31
CA GLY A 79 -20.73 10.69 9.80
C GLY A 79 -20.63 11.19 8.35
N TRP A 80 -21.78 11.58 7.77
CA TRP A 80 -21.88 11.87 6.33
C TRP A 80 -20.84 12.85 5.80
N ARG A 81 -20.71 14.02 6.44
CA ARG A 81 -19.81 15.09 5.94
C ARG A 81 -18.34 14.76 6.10
N ARG A 82 -17.93 14.37 7.32
CA ARG A 82 -16.53 14.05 7.62
C ARG A 82 -16.12 12.73 7.01
N GLY A 83 -17.01 11.74 7.03
CA GLY A 83 -16.78 10.42 6.44
C GLY A 83 -16.60 10.49 4.94
N SER A 84 -17.39 11.27 4.22
CA SER A 84 -17.24 11.48 2.78
C SER A 84 -15.93 12.18 2.44
N ALA A 85 -15.55 13.21 3.20
CA ALA A 85 -14.27 13.90 3.03
C ALA A 85 -13.08 12.97 3.31
N TYR A 86 -13.15 12.17 4.37
CA TYR A 86 -12.15 11.16 4.70
C TYR A 86 -12.03 10.08 3.61
N ALA A 87 -13.16 9.60 3.09
CA ALA A 87 -13.19 8.62 2.03
C ALA A 87 -12.55 9.16 0.73
N ALA A 88 -12.92 10.36 0.32
CA ALA A 88 -12.33 11.03 -0.84
C ALA A 88 -10.82 11.25 -0.67
N LEU A 89 -10.38 11.70 0.50
CA LEU A 89 -8.98 11.90 0.81
C LEU A 89 -8.20 10.59 0.76
N THR A 90 -8.70 9.53 1.38
CA THR A 90 -8.03 8.22 1.42
C THR A 90 -7.91 7.61 0.04
N ILE A 91 -8.98 7.63 -0.76
CA ILE A 91 -8.98 7.12 -2.12
C ILE A 91 -8.03 7.94 -3.00
N GLY A 92 -8.09 9.27 -2.92
CA GLY A 92 -7.21 10.16 -3.66
C GLY A 92 -5.74 9.96 -3.33
N CYS A 93 -5.40 9.85 -2.04
CA CYS A 93 -4.03 9.57 -1.59
C CYS A 93 -3.56 8.18 -2.05
N ALA A 94 -4.39 7.15 -1.97
CA ALA A 94 -4.03 5.80 -2.39
C ALA A 94 -3.80 5.74 -3.91
N CYS A 95 -4.69 6.32 -4.71
CA CYS A 95 -4.53 6.39 -6.17
C CYS A 95 -3.30 7.20 -6.57
N GLY A 96 -3.06 8.35 -5.94
CA GLY A 96 -1.88 9.17 -6.17
C GLY A 96 -0.60 8.44 -5.78
N ALA A 97 -0.57 7.77 -4.64
CA ALA A 97 0.57 6.99 -4.18
C ALA A 97 0.88 5.79 -5.10
N ALA A 98 -0.14 5.08 -5.58
CA ALA A 98 0.02 4.01 -6.56
C ALA A 98 0.63 4.54 -7.86
N SER A 99 0.14 5.68 -8.36
CA SER A 99 0.68 6.35 -9.56
C SER A 99 2.13 6.78 -9.39
N VAL A 100 2.51 7.29 -8.22
CA VAL A 100 3.90 7.63 -7.90
C VAL A 100 4.76 6.36 -7.89
N GLY A 101 4.29 5.27 -7.28
CA GLY A 101 4.99 3.99 -7.27
C GLY A 101 5.30 3.48 -8.68
N THR A 102 4.33 3.54 -9.59
CA THR A 102 4.52 3.15 -11.00
C THR A 102 5.48 4.09 -11.74
N THR A 103 5.38 5.39 -11.51
CA THR A 103 6.19 6.41 -12.18
C THR A 103 7.67 6.31 -11.80
N LEU A 104 7.98 5.97 -10.54
CA LEU A 104 9.37 5.79 -10.08
C LEU A 104 10.10 4.73 -10.88
N ILE A 105 9.43 3.62 -11.20
CA ILE A 105 10.00 2.55 -12.04
C ILE A 105 10.19 3.03 -13.48
N SER A 106 9.22 3.73 -14.04
CA SER A 106 9.31 4.26 -15.41
C SER A 106 10.48 5.23 -15.57
N ILE A 107 10.70 6.10 -14.59
CA ILE A 107 11.85 7.03 -14.60
C ILE A 107 13.15 6.23 -14.48
N GLY A 108 13.23 5.27 -13.56
CA GLY A 108 14.42 4.43 -13.40
C GLY A 108 14.80 3.67 -14.67
N SER A 109 13.83 3.13 -15.39
CA SER A 109 14.05 2.41 -16.65
C SER A 109 14.56 3.32 -17.78
N VAL A 110 14.15 4.59 -17.80
CA VAL A 110 14.64 5.58 -18.78
C VAL A 110 16.08 6.00 -18.49
N PHE A 111 16.44 6.13 -17.21
CA PHE A 111 17.80 6.55 -16.81
C PHE A 111 18.83 5.42 -16.80
N SER A 112 18.41 4.16 -16.69
CA SER A 112 19.30 2.99 -16.65
C SER A 112 20.28 2.91 -17.83
N PRO A 113 19.85 3.08 -19.09
CA PRO A 113 20.78 3.06 -20.22
C PRO A 113 21.74 4.26 -20.25
N LEU A 114 21.39 5.40 -19.65
CA LEU A 114 22.23 6.61 -19.61
C LEU A 114 23.36 6.51 -18.60
N VAL A 115 23.18 5.72 -17.54
CA VAL A 115 24.18 5.54 -16.48
C VAL A 115 25.13 4.35 -16.75
N GLY A 116 24.88 3.56 -17.80
CA GLY A 116 25.75 2.45 -18.21
C GLY A 116 25.81 1.29 -17.20
N ILE A 117 24.87 1.22 -16.30
CA ILE A 117 24.72 0.10 -15.35
C ILE A 117 23.99 -1.01 -16.07
N ARG A 118 24.74 -2.07 -16.44
CA ARG A 118 24.18 -3.33 -16.96
C ARG A 118 23.97 -4.30 -15.81
#